data_38dfde866d5e3fba27034de8da03b10e
#
_entry.id   38dfde866d5e3fba27034de8da03b10e
#
_cell.length_a   1.000
_cell.length_b   1.000
_cell.length_c   1.000
_cell.angle_alpha   90.00
_cell.angle_beta   90.00
_cell.angle_gamma   90.00
#
_symmetry.space_group_name_H-M   'P 1'
#
loop_
_entity.id
_entity.type
_entity.pdbx_description
1 polymer ?
#
loop_
_entity_poly.entity_id
_entity_poly.type
_entity_poly.pdbx_seq_one_letter_code
_entity_poly.pdbx_strand_id
1 'polypeptide(L)'
;MEDTFLVAARKKIRAAKESLMKLPSKITKKNALHLVHHFKQSKKVKLAATLGICAFGLYTFWPTPVEQNIAVAQVVEAKAPDKYYYGMVANDLCIDEYIIKSGETLSGIFDSHGIESDKVEDLVKACSEEFDLRGIRPGQMLAFAYNGLDERPTKMVFRPNIYHYYTMEFKDSVTIAETVKPVKLVHKEASGVIESNLWNAMKTSGASDELADYLGDVLAWTVDFYHLYHGDEFKILYTEKQIDGQPVGVESIEAAYYKQLDIPYYVFKYEGDKYNNEYYDEEGRPARRAFLKAPVKYSRISSRFSRRRFHPVLKRHKSHLGTDFAAPRGTPVFATANGVISKAGRTRGNGNYVKVKHNDTYSTQYLHFTRIAKGIRPGVAVKQGQTIGYVGSTGLATGPHVCYRFWKNGRQVDPLRQKLPSPPPMAKEDLPQYLTYMDSVKVILDKVEVIKSGPTPDVITAAVKP
;
A
#
# COMPACT_ATOMS: atom_id res chain seq x y z
N MET A 1 -9.56 -13.86 -14.46
CA MET A 1 -10.95 -13.93 -14.97
C MET A 1 -11.47 -15.37 -15.10
N GLU A 2 -10.64 -16.38 -15.33
CA GLU A 2 -11.04 -17.79 -15.41
C GLU A 2 -11.41 -18.40 -14.04
N ASP A 3 -10.73 -18.01 -12.96
CA ASP A 3 -10.97 -18.58 -11.62
C ASP A 3 -12.33 -18.22 -11.04
N THR A 4 -12.85 -17.02 -11.37
CA THR A 4 -14.21 -16.62 -10.97
C THR A 4 -15.29 -17.45 -11.67
N PHE A 5 -14.96 -18.02 -12.83
CA PHE A 5 -15.88 -18.85 -13.61
C PHE A 5 -16.01 -20.26 -13.04
N LEU A 6 -14.93 -20.82 -12.50
CA LEU A 6 -14.89 -22.16 -11.89
C LEU A 6 -15.65 -22.21 -10.55
N VAL A 7 -15.51 -21.18 -9.72
CA VAL A 7 -16.29 -21.05 -8.46
C VAL A 7 -17.78 -20.90 -8.74
N ALA A 8 -18.14 -20.08 -9.73
CA ALA A 8 -19.54 -19.93 -10.16
C ALA A 8 -20.11 -21.22 -10.78
N ALA A 9 -19.27 -21.99 -11.51
CA ALA A 9 -19.68 -23.28 -12.08
C ALA A 9 -19.94 -24.34 -11.00
N ARG A 10 -19.10 -24.41 -9.96
CA ARG A 10 -19.31 -25.33 -8.82
C ARG A 10 -20.58 -25.03 -8.03
N LYS A 11 -20.86 -23.75 -7.78
CA LYS A 11 -22.11 -23.33 -7.11
C LYS A 11 -23.34 -23.74 -7.91
N LYS A 12 -23.27 -23.64 -9.25
CA LYS A 12 -24.33 -24.10 -10.16
C LYS A 12 -24.45 -25.63 -10.20
N ILE A 13 -23.32 -26.38 -10.16
CA ILE A 13 -23.32 -27.84 -10.15
C ILE A 13 -23.88 -28.39 -8.82
N ARG A 14 -23.52 -27.73 -7.68
CA ARG A 14 -24.07 -28.08 -6.35
C ARG A 14 -25.58 -27.86 -6.29
N ALA A 15 -26.06 -26.70 -6.79
CA ALA A 15 -27.49 -26.42 -6.88
C ALA A 15 -28.25 -27.38 -7.82
N ALA A 16 -27.61 -27.82 -8.91
CA ALA A 16 -28.16 -28.80 -9.83
C ALA A 16 -28.23 -30.22 -9.20
N LYS A 17 -27.20 -30.59 -8.41
CA LYS A 17 -27.17 -31.89 -7.68
C LYS A 17 -28.25 -31.96 -6.60
N GLU A 18 -28.45 -30.86 -5.85
CA GLU A 18 -29.54 -30.76 -4.85
C GLU A 18 -30.94 -30.75 -5.50
N SER A 19 -31.08 -30.21 -6.70
CA SER A 19 -32.34 -30.23 -7.46
C SER A 19 -32.63 -31.61 -8.03
N LEU A 20 -31.59 -32.37 -8.41
CA LEU A 20 -31.73 -33.77 -8.90
C LEU A 20 -32.08 -34.78 -7.80
N MET A 21 -31.69 -34.54 -6.55
CA MET A 21 -32.06 -35.41 -5.40
C MET A 21 -33.54 -35.23 -4.95
N LYS A 22 -34.23 -34.19 -5.39
CA LYS A 22 -35.62 -33.89 -5.06
C LYS A 22 -36.64 -34.41 -6.07
N LEU A 23 -36.22 -35.13 -7.11
CA LEU A 23 -37.12 -35.70 -8.11
C LEU A 23 -37.67 -37.07 -7.65
N PRO A 24 -38.99 -37.29 -7.74
CA PRO A 24 -39.60 -38.54 -7.31
C PRO A 24 -39.20 -39.71 -8.24
N SER A 25 -38.98 -40.87 -7.68
CA SER A 25 -38.43 -42.11 -8.23
C SER A 25 -39.29 -42.82 -9.28
N LYS A 26 -39.90 -42.12 -10.24
CA LYS A 26 -40.69 -42.72 -11.32
C LYS A 26 -40.40 -42.10 -12.67
N ILE A 27 -39.18 -42.27 -13.16
CA ILE A 27 -38.90 -42.07 -14.60
C ILE A 27 -38.15 -43.32 -15.10
N THR A 28 -38.88 -44.19 -15.80
CA THR A 28 -38.37 -45.42 -16.39
C THR A 28 -37.48 -45.09 -17.62
N LYS A 29 -36.44 -45.95 -17.84
CA LYS A 29 -35.45 -45.84 -18.93
C LYS A 29 -36.01 -45.63 -20.34
N LYS A 30 -37.33 -45.73 -20.55
CA LYS A 30 -38.00 -45.62 -21.85
C LYS A 30 -38.11 -44.17 -22.34
N ASN A 31 -38.10 -43.18 -21.46
CA ASN A 31 -38.25 -41.75 -21.87
C ASN A 31 -36.93 -41.05 -22.23
N ALA A 32 -35.80 -41.65 -21.91
CA ALA A 32 -34.49 -41.13 -22.27
C ALA A 32 -34.14 -41.34 -23.77
N LEU A 33 -34.70 -42.39 -24.38
CA LEU A 33 -34.43 -42.67 -25.81
C LEU A 33 -35.18 -41.72 -26.78
N HIS A 34 -36.30 -41.15 -26.36
CA HIS A 34 -37.08 -40.25 -27.23
C HIS A 34 -36.44 -38.85 -27.38
N LEU A 35 -35.65 -38.42 -26.41
CA LEU A 35 -34.96 -37.11 -26.48
C LEU A 35 -33.78 -37.11 -27.45
N VAL A 36 -33.16 -38.26 -27.70
CA VAL A 36 -32.00 -38.41 -28.60
C VAL A 36 -32.44 -38.39 -30.09
N HIS A 37 -33.71 -38.76 -30.38
CA HIS A 37 -34.22 -38.80 -31.76
C HIS A 37 -34.56 -37.41 -32.34
N HIS A 38 -34.86 -36.44 -31.48
CA HIS A 38 -35.24 -35.08 -31.96
C HIS A 38 -34.04 -34.17 -32.31
N PHE A 39 -32.81 -34.57 -31.97
CA PHE A 39 -31.59 -33.75 -32.27
C PHE A 39 -30.96 -34.06 -33.63
N LYS A 40 -31.49 -35.02 -34.39
CA LYS A 40 -30.91 -35.50 -35.67
C LYS A 40 -31.43 -34.83 -36.94
N GLN A 41 -32.27 -33.78 -36.83
CA GLN A 41 -32.79 -33.10 -38.02
C GLN A 41 -32.49 -31.58 -38.01
N SER A 42 -31.25 -31.17 -38.00
CA SER A 42 -30.89 -29.80 -38.30
C SER A 42 -30.24 -29.70 -39.69
N LYS A 43 -30.64 -28.71 -40.51
CA LYS A 43 -30.23 -28.49 -41.89
C LYS A 43 -28.71 -28.41 -42.14
N LYS A 44 -27.87 -28.41 -41.13
CA LYS A 44 -26.40 -28.38 -41.26
C LYS A 44 -25.76 -29.74 -41.56
N VAL A 45 -26.46 -30.84 -41.39
CA VAL A 45 -25.95 -32.19 -41.67
C VAL A 45 -26.07 -32.55 -43.15
N LYS A 46 -26.96 -31.92 -43.93
CA LYS A 46 -27.13 -32.18 -45.38
C LYS A 46 -26.05 -31.51 -46.24
N LEU A 47 -25.32 -30.49 -45.72
CA LEU A 47 -24.26 -29.83 -46.49
C LEU A 47 -22.93 -30.60 -46.41
N ALA A 48 -22.71 -31.41 -45.40
CA ALA A 48 -21.50 -32.20 -45.22
C ALA A 48 -21.48 -33.47 -46.14
N ALA A 49 -22.65 -34.01 -46.50
CA ALA A 49 -22.77 -35.21 -47.32
C ALA A 49 -22.50 -34.94 -48.83
N THR A 50 -22.76 -33.71 -49.33
CA THR A 50 -22.55 -33.33 -50.73
C THR A 50 -21.08 -33.00 -51.06
N LEU A 51 -20.28 -32.59 -50.07
CA LEU A 51 -18.84 -32.33 -50.21
C LEU A 51 -17.98 -33.63 -50.17
N GLY A 52 -18.52 -34.71 -49.57
CA GLY A 52 -17.83 -36.02 -49.51
C GLY A 52 -17.76 -36.77 -50.82
N ILE A 53 -18.72 -36.55 -51.74
CA ILE A 53 -18.79 -37.27 -53.02
C ILE A 53 -17.88 -36.69 -54.08
N CYS A 54 -17.54 -35.40 -54.02
CA CYS A 54 -16.57 -34.77 -54.96
C CYS A 54 -15.11 -35.07 -54.60
N ALA A 55 -14.81 -35.50 -53.37
CA ALA A 55 -13.45 -35.86 -52.94
C ALA A 55 -13.06 -37.30 -53.32
N PHE A 56 -14.05 -38.19 -53.63
CA PHE A 56 -13.78 -39.58 -53.96
C PHE A 56 -13.36 -39.75 -55.45
N GLY A 57 -13.66 -38.81 -56.31
CA GLY A 57 -13.29 -38.84 -57.77
C GLY A 57 -11.86 -38.45 -58.07
N LEU A 58 -11.13 -37.86 -57.17
CA LEU A 58 -9.74 -37.40 -57.37
C LEU A 58 -8.69 -38.34 -56.73
N TYR A 59 -9.10 -39.46 -56.16
CA TYR A 59 -8.20 -40.38 -55.46
C TYR A 59 -7.63 -41.51 -56.32
N THR A 60 -7.98 -41.59 -57.58
CA THR A 60 -7.55 -42.71 -58.51
C THR A 60 -6.33 -42.37 -59.38
N PHE A 61 -5.72 -41.18 -59.23
CA PHE A 61 -4.53 -40.80 -59.99
C PHE A 61 -3.44 -40.18 -59.13
N TRP A 62 -2.94 -40.93 -58.13
CA TRP A 62 -1.77 -40.50 -57.35
C TRP A 62 -0.71 -41.58 -57.37
N PRO A 63 0.55 -41.29 -57.77
CA PRO A 63 1.62 -42.28 -57.74
C PRO A 63 1.93 -42.67 -56.26
N THR A 64 2.20 -43.95 -56.07
CA THR A 64 2.56 -44.56 -54.80
C THR A 64 3.71 -43.82 -54.13
N PRO A 65 3.60 -43.38 -52.87
CA PRO A 65 4.71 -42.83 -52.17
C PRO A 65 5.70 -43.91 -51.74
N VAL A 66 6.96 -43.65 -51.98
CA VAL A 66 8.10 -44.40 -51.43
C VAL A 66 7.97 -44.39 -49.91
N GLU A 67 8.02 -45.55 -49.26
CA GLU A 67 8.11 -45.71 -47.83
C GLU A 67 9.42 -45.05 -47.34
N GLN A 68 9.34 -43.81 -46.91
CA GLN A 68 10.34 -43.25 -46.02
C GLN A 68 9.95 -43.65 -44.61
N ASN A 69 10.81 -44.45 -43.95
CA ASN A 69 10.76 -44.70 -42.52
C ASN A 69 10.96 -43.38 -41.78
N ILE A 70 9.86 -42.64 -41.54
CA ILE A 70 9.85 -41.52 -40.63
C ILE A 70 9.75 -42.14 -39.25
N ALA A 71 10.89 -42.15 -38.55
CA ALA A 71 10.86 -42.39 -37.11
C ALA A 71 9.91 -41.38 -36.45
N VAL A 72 8.77 -41.88 -35.98
CA VAL A 72 7.84 -41.06 -35.19
C VAL A 72 8.60 -40.64 -33.95
N ALA A 73 9.20 -39.46 -34.00
CA ALA A 73 9.67 -38.83 -32.78
C ALA A 73 8.45 -38.72 -31.85
N GLN A 74 8.50 -39.46 -30.74
CA GLN A 74 7.53 -39.24 -29.66
C GLN A 74 7.61 -37.78 -29.28
N VAL A 75 6.57 -37.03 -29.62
CA VAL A 75 6.37 -35.69 -29.10
C VAL A 75 6.16 -35.90 -27.61
N VAL A 76 7.23 -35.76 -26.84
CA VAL A 76 7.13 -35.60 -25.40
C VAL A 76 6.37 -34.30 -25.21
N GLU A 77 5.08 -34.39 -24.94
CA GLU A 77 4.33 -33.24 -24.52
C GLU A 77 5.09 -32.59 -23.34
N ALA A 78 5.66 -31.43 -23.58
CA ALA A 78 6.31 -30.68 -22.52
C ALA A 78 5.25 -30.41 -21.46
N LYS A 79 5.39 -31.04 -20.28
CA LYS A 79 4.51 -30.80 -19.13
C LYS A 79 4.43 -29.29 -18.92
N ALA A 80 3.23 -28.73 -18.87
CA ALA A 80 3.03 -27.32 -18.56
C ALA A 80 3.75 -26.99 -17.24
N PRO A 81 4.38 -25.83 -17.11
CA PRO A 81 5.08 -25.47 -15.88
C PRO A 81 4.11 -25.52 -14.70
N ASP A 82 4.58 -26.06 -13.58
CA ASP A 82 3.76 -26.18 -12.38
C ASP A 82 3.29 -24.79 -11.92
N LYS A 83 1.99 -24.66 -11.62
CA LYS A 83 1.40 -23.46 -11.01
C LYS A 83 1.66 -23.52 -9.52
N TYR A 84 2.19 -22.44 -8.97
CA TYR A 84 2.44 -22.32 -7.53
C TYR A 84 1.48 -21.32 -6.90
N TYR A 85 0.92 -21.70 -5.75
CA TYR A 85 0.08 -20.84 -4.92
C TYR A 85 0.54 -20.93 -3.47
N TYR A 86 1.03 -19.85 -2.89
CA TYR A 86 1.66 -19.85 -1.56
C TYR A 86 2.68 -20.99 -1.36
N GLY A 87 3.59 -21.16 -2.34
CA GLY A 87 4.61 -22.21 -2.28
C GLY A 87 4.11 -23.65 -2.51
N MET A 88 2.82 -23.84 -2.69
CA MET A 88 2.20 -25.14 -3.00
C MET A 88 2.09 -25.34 -4.51
N VAL A 89 2.37 -26.55 -5.00
CA VAL A 89 2.01 -26.93 -6.38
C VAL A 89 0.48 -26.98 -6.45
N ALA A 90 -0.12 -26.13 -7.26
CA ALA A 90 -1.57 -25.88 -7.30
C ALA A 90 -2.25 -26.49 -8.54
N ASN A 91 -1.56 -27.33 -9.31
CA ASN A 91 -2.09 -27.87 -10.57
C ASN A 91 -3.40 -28.65 -10.38
N ASP A 92 -3.49 -29.41 -9.27
CA ASP A 92 -4.63 -30.26 -8.95
C ASP A 92 -5.41 -29.76 -7.72
N LEU A 93 -5.04 -28.58 -7.19
CA LEU A 93 -5.68 -27.99 -6.02
C LEU A 93 -6.79 -27.03 -6.43
N CYS A 94 -7.90 -27.12 -5.71
CA CYS A 94 -8.91 -26.08 -5.70
C CYS A 94 -8.71 -25.18 -4.49
N ILE A 95 -8.48 -23.91 -4.72
CA ILE A 95 -8.22 -22.91 -3.67
C ILE A 95 -9.48 -22.08 -3.44
N ASP A 96 -9.93 -22.00 -2.19
CA ASP A 96 -11.01 -21.11 -1.75
C ASP A 96 -10.44 -20.04 -0.83
N GLU A 97 -10.40 -18.80 -1.31
CA GLU A 97 -9.94 -17.63 -0.53
C GLU A 97 -11.10 -17.04 0.27
N TYR A 98 -10.91 -16.91 1.56
CA TYR A 98 -11.90 -16.42 2.49
C TYR A 98 -11.38 -15.21 3.28
N ILE A 99 -12.08 -14.09 3.23
CA ILE A 99 -11.79 -12.92 4.05
C ILE A 99 -12.66 -12.95 5.31
N ILE A 100 -12.04 -12.98 6.47
CA ILE A 100 -12.69 -13.06 7.77
C ILE A 100 -13.54 -11.81 8.01
N LYS A 101 -14.81 -12.00 8.32
CA LYS A 101 -15.75 -10.89 8.58
C LYS A 101 -15.83 -10.59 10.07
N SER A 102 -16.31 -9.38 10.40
CA SER A 102 -16.54 -8.99 11.78
C SER A 102 -17.64 -9.84 12.43
N GLY A 103 -17.37 -10.38 13.63
CA GLY A 103 -18.31 -11.20 14.38
C GLY A 103 -18.24 -12.69 14.07
N GLU A 104 -17.44 -13.15 13.12
CA GLU A 104 -17.20 -14.56 12.87
C GLU A 104 -16.21 -15.15 13.87
N THR A 105 -16.40 -16.43 14.19
CA THR A 105 -15.47 -17.21 15.00
C THR A 105 -14.66 -18.14 14.13
N LEU A 106 -13.41 -18.42 14.47
CA LEU A 106 -12.57 -19.35 13.72
C LEU A 106 -13.18 -20.75 13.65
N SER A 107 -13.77 -21.23 14.76
CA SER A 107 -14.45 -22.53 14.78
C SER A 107 -15.59 -22.59 13.77
N GLY A 108 -16.42 -21.51 13.66
CA GLY A 108 -17.50 -21.47 12.68
C GLY A 108 -16.99 -21.43 11.24
N ILE A 109 -15.86 -20.72 10.99
CA ILE A 109 -15.23 -20.72 9.67
C ILE A 109 -14.68 -22.10 9.33
N PHE A 110 -14.00 -22.77 10.27
CA PHE A 110 -13.43 -24.10 10.08
C PHE A 110 -14.51 -25.15 9.81
N ASP A 111 -15.58 -25.13 10.59
CA ASP A 111 -16.75 -26.01 10.41
C ASP A 111 -17.38 -25.81 9.02
N SER A 112 -17.55 -24.56 8.58
CA SER A 112 -18.11 -24.26 7.24
C SER A 112 -17.24 -24.72 6.07
N HIS A 113 -15.93 -24.96 6.30
CA HIS A 113 -14.98 -25.48 5.32
C HIS A 113 -14.66 -26.99 5.52
N GLY A 114 -15.37 -27.66 6.44
CA GLY A 114 -15.25 -29.12 6.66
C GLY A 114 -14.01 -29.54 7.44
N ILE A 115 -13.40 -28.61 8.23
CA ILE A 115 -12.31 -28.96 9.16
C ILE A 115 -12.93 -29.49 10.45
N GLU A 116 -12.65 -30.75 10.78
CA GLU A 116 -13.17 -31.44 11.96
C GLU A 116 -12.57 -30.87 13.26
N SER A 117 -13.31 -31.00 14.35
CA SER A 117 -12.92 -30.45 15.66
C SER A 117 -11.62 -31.05 16.21
N ASP A 118 -11.29 -32.30 15.91
CA ASP A 118 -10.02 -32.94 16.26
C ASP A 118 -8.83 -32.26 15.55
N LYS A 119 -8.97 -31.92 14.27
CA LYS A 119 -7.96 -31.16 13.51
C LYS A 119 -7.79 -29.75 14.00
N VAL A 120 -8.87 -29.09 14.46
CA VAL A 120 -8.79 -27.78 15.11
C VAL A 120 -8.02 -27.89 16.44
N GLU A 121 -8.24 -28.95 17.21
CA GLU A 121 -7.51 -29.20 18.45
C GLU A 121 -6.02 -29.46 18.19
N ASP A 122 -5.69 -30.23 17.15
CA ASP A 122 -4.31 -30.47 16.72
C ASP A 122 -3.66 -29.20 16.21
N LEU A 123 -4.38 -28.35 15.49
CA LEU A 123 -3.90 -27.04 15.07
C LEU A 123 -3.57 -26.14 16.27
N VAL A 124 -4.43 -26.12 17.29
CA VAL A 124 -4.17 -25.38 18.53
C VAL A 124 -2.94 -25.90 19.26
N LYS A 125 -2.73 -27.23 19.27
CA LYS A 125 -1.52 -27.84 19.87
C LYS A 125 -0.25 -27.54 19.07
N ALA A 126 -0.37 -27.46 17.73
CA ALA A 126 0.74 -27.15 16.84
C ALA A 126 1.13 -25.66 16.87
N CYS A 127 0.30 -24.78 17.41
CA CYS A 127 0.60 -23.36 17.55
C CYS A 127 1.82 -23.15 18.48
N SER A 128 2.78 -22.37 18.01
CA SER A 128 3.99 -21.96 18.71
C SER A 128 3.90 -20.50 19.17
N GLU A 129 4.97 -19.99 19.81
CA GLU A 129 5.11 -18.58 20.12
C GLU A 129 5.12 -17.68 18.86
N GLU A 130 5.55 -18.23 17.71
CA GLU A 130 5.62 -17.54 16.44
C GLU A 130 4.26 -17.41 15.75
N PHE A 131 3.35 -18.34 16.00
CA PHE A 131 2.00 -18.34 15.46
C PHE A 131 0.96 -18.56 16.54
N ASP A 132 0.07 -17.61 16.74
CA ASP A 132 -1.07 -17.71 17.68
C ASP A 132 -2.39 -17.45 16.96
N LEU A 133 -3.26 -18.47 16.90
CA LEU A 133 -4.62 -18.38 16.35
C LEU A 133 -5.42 -17.22 16.93
N ARG A 134 -5.18 -16.86 18.21
CA ARG A 134 -5.83 -15.70 18.86
C ARG A 134 -5.41 -14.36 18.25
N GLY A 135 -4.34 -14.35 17.45
CA GLY A 135 -3.84 -13.19 16.69
C GLY A 135 -4.67 -12.89 15.43
N ILE A 136 -5.49 -13.84 14.97
CA ILE A 136 -6.30 -13.69 13.76
C ILE A 136 -7.41 -12.64 13.96
N ARG A 137 -7.58 -11.75 12.96
CA ARG A 137 -8.49 -10.59 13.03
C ARG A 137 -9.39 -10.51 11.80
N PRO A 138 -10.59 -9.91 11.92
CA PRO A 138 -11.41 -9.56 10.76
C PRO A 138 -10.63 -8.75 9.72
N GLY A 139 -10.89 -9.02 8.45
CA GLY A 139 -10.20 -8.42 7.31
C GLY A 139 -8.95 -9.18 6.85
N GLN A 140 -8.45 -10.14 7.63
CA GLN A 140 -7.35 -11.03 7.20
C GLN A 140 -7.88 -12.16 6.33
N MET A 141 -6.99 -12.80 5.57
CA MET A 141 -7.33 -13.81 4.59
C MET A 141 -6.90 -15.20 5.04
N LEU A 142 -7.83 -16.15 4.92
CA LEU A 142 -7.58 -17.59 4.93
C LEU A 142 -7.75 -18.14 3.51
N ALA A 143 -6.95 -19.12 3.12
CA ALA A 143 -7.16 -19.86 1.88
C ALA A 143 -7.17 -21.34 2.19
N PHE A 144 -8.21 -22.03 1.73
CA PHE A 144 -8.38 -23.46 1.93
C PHE A 144 -8.09 -24.20 0.63
N ALA A 145 -7.19 -25.17 0.66
CA ALA A 145 -6.78 -25.95 -0.50
C ALA A 145 -7.37 -27.36 -0.44
N TYR A 146 -8.12 -27.72 -1.47
CA TYR A 146 -8.81 -29.02 -1.62
C TYR A 146 -8.17 -29.80 -2.75
N ASN A 147 -8.04 -31.13 -2.59
CA ASN A 147 -7.64 -32.00 -3.68
C ASN A 147 -8.84 -32.28 -4.59
N GLY A 148 -8.80 -31.75 -5.80
CA GLY A 148 -9.88 -31.99 -6.77
C GLY A 148 -11.26 -31.59 -6.24
N LEU A 149 -12.12 -32.61 -6.03
CA LEU A 149 -13.52 -32.46 -5.56
C LEU A 149 -13.71 -32.83 -4.09
N ASP A 150 -12.65 -33.02 -3.33
CA ASP A 150 -12.76 -33.33 -1.91
C ASP A 150 -13.58 -32.29 -1.15
N GLU A 151 -14.37 -32.73 -0.19
CA GLU A 151 -15.19 -31.83 0.64
C GLU A 151 -14.38 -31.20 1.79
N ARG A 152 -13.18 -31.74 2.06
CA ARG A 152 -12.28 -31.29 3.13
C ARG A 152 -11.00 -30.72 2.58
N PRO A 153 -10.53 -29.61 3.11
CA PRO A 153 -9.23 -29.04 2.70
C PRO A 153 -8.10 -29.93 3.25
N THR A 154 -7.09 -30.14 2.44
CA THR A 154 -5.86 -30.82 2.86
C THR A 154 -4.83 -29.86 3.42
N LYS A 155 -4.97 -28.57 3.07
CA LYS A 155 -4.11 -27.49 3.54
C LYS A 155 -4.91 -26.22 3.75
N MET A 156 -4.42 -25.38 4.66
CA MET A 156 -4.91 -24.03 4.87
C MET A 156 -3.73 -23.06 4.86
N VAL A 157 -3.94 -21.87 4.29
CA VAL A 157 -2.98 -20.77 4.36
C VAL A 157 -3.62 -19.63 5.12
N PHE A 158 -2.92 -19.12 6.11
CA PHE A 158 -3.24 -17.87 6.80
C PHE A 158 -2.30 -16.77 6.37
N ARG A 159 -2.84 -15.66 5.89
CA ARG A 159 -2.07 -14.49 5.48
C ARG A 159 -2.37 -13.29 6.39
N PRO A 160 -1.57 -13.07 7.46
CA PRO A 160 -1.74 -11.94 8.36
C PRO A 160 -1.48 -10.60 7.67
N ASN A 161 -0.57 -10.57 6.69
CA ASN A 161 -0.22 -9.40 5.88
C ASN A 161 0.40 -9.82 4.54
N ILE A 162 0.86 -8.86 3.75
CA ILE A 162 1.43 -9.11 2.41
C ILE A 162 2.84 -9.71 2.43
N TYR A 163 3.55 -9.63 3.56
CA TYR A 163 4.96 -10.00 3.66
C TYR A 163 5.18 -11.47 4.04
N HIS A 164 4.27 -12.06 4.79
CA HIS A 164 4.39 -13.44 5.22
C HIS A 164 3.04 -14.15 5.28
N TYR A 165 3.11 -15.46 5.21
CA TYR A 165 1.97 -16.36 5.35
C TYR A 165 2.39 -17.64 6.08
N TYR A 166 1.41 -18.27 6.69
CA TYR A 166 1.54 -19.56 7.36
C TYR A 166 0.80 -20.62 6.56
N THR A 167 1.47 -21.73 6.24
CA THR A 167 0.86 -22.87 5.60
C THR A 167 0.65 -23.96 6.64
N MET A 168 -0.55 -24.49 6.75
CA MET A 168 -0.96 -25.58 7.64
C MET A 168 -1.37 -26.76 6.80
N GLU A 169 -0.79 -27.94 7.06
CA GLU A 169 -1.17 -29.18 6.39
C GLU A 169 -1.95 -30.06 7.36
N PHE A 170 -3.13 -30.54 6.92
CA PHE A 170 -4.02 -31.44 7.66
C PHE A 170 -3.76 -32.89 7.23
N LYS A 171 -2.75 -33.53 7.81
CA LYS A 171 -2.44 -34.95 7.65
C LYS A 171 -2.77 -35.70 8.96
N ASP A 172 -2.06 -36.77 9.26
CA ASP A 172 -2.19 -37.47 10.55
C ASP A 172 -1.95 -36.54 11.73
N SER A 173 -0.96 -35.63 11.61
CA SER A 173 -0.73 -34.52 12.51
C SER A 173 -0.74 -33.20 11.74
N VAL A 174 -1.20 -32.10 12.38
CA VAL A 174 -1.15 -30.78 11.79
C VAL A 174 0.26 -30.20 11.89
N THR A 175 0.79 -29.75 10.76
CA THR A 175 2.09 -29.06 10.69
C THR A 175 1.89 -27.62 10.25
N ILE A 176 2.67 -26.70 10.82
CA ILE A 176 2.64 -25.26 10.50
C ILE A 176 4.02 -24.86 9.98
N ALA A 177 4.06 -24.17 8.86
CA ALA A 177 5.27 -23.59 8.28
C ALA A 177 5.05 -22.12 7.97
N GLU A 178 5.94 -21.26 8.48
CA GLU A 178 5.98 -19.85 8.12
C GLU A 178 6.82 -19.63 6.86
N THR A 179 6.34 -18.77 5.99
CA THR A 179 7.08 -18.32 4.80
C THR A 179 7.07 -16.80 4.74
N VAL A 180 8.27 -16.21 4.70
CA VAL A 180 8.47 -14.77 4.49
C VAL A 180 8.68 -14.54 2.99
N LYS A 181 7.86 -13.70 2.38
CA LYS A 181 8.00 -13.36 0.96
C LYS A 181 9.17 -12.39 0.76
N PRO A 182 10.07 -12.67 -0.19
CA PRO A 182 11.16 -11.76 -0.48
C PRO A 182 10.63 -10.44 -1.05
N VAL A 183 11.08 -9.33 -0.46
CA VAL A 183 10.83 -8.00 -0.99
C VAL A 183 11.89 -7.67 -2.03
N LYS A 184 11.47 -7.39 -3.26
CA LYS A 184 12.34 -6.92 -4.32
C LYS A 184 12.30 -5.39 -4.36
N LEU A 185 13.47 -4.77 -4.35
CA LEU A 185 13.62 -3.33 -4.55
C LEU A 185 13.78 -3.05 -6.05
N VAL A 186 12.94 -2.17 -6.59
CA VAL A 186 12.91 -1.84 -8.02
C VAL A 186 13.02 -0.33 -8.18
N HIS A 187 14.07 0.13 -8.89
CA HIS A 187 14.22 1.54 -9.24
C HIS A 187 13.19 1.93 -10.29
N LYS A 188 12.51 3.02 -10.05
CA LYS A 188 11.46 3.57 -10.92
C LYS A 188 11.57 5.08 -11.03
N GLU A 189 10.89 5.60 -12.04
CA GLU A 189 10.72 7.03 -12.26
C GLU A 189 9.24 7.39 -12.28
N ALA A 190 8.92 8.60 -11.85
CA ALA A 190 7.61 9.21 -11.98
C ALA A 190 7.77 10.69 -12.34
N SER A 191 6.84 11.19 -13.13
CA SER A 191 6.84 12.60 -13.52
C SER A 191 5.42 13.07 -13.83
N GLY A 192 5.19 14.36 -13.80
CA GLY A 192 3.89 14.91 -14.17
C GLY A 192 3.81 16.42 -14.04
N VAL A 193 2.65 16.93 -14.45
CA VAL A 193 2.26 18.34 -14.34
C VAL A 193 1.12 18.46 -13.32
N ILE A 194 1.19 19.46 -12.45
CA ILE A 194 0.14 19.73 -11.48
C ILE A 194 -0.99 20.49 -12.18
N GLU A 195 -2.14 19.83 -12.32
CA GLU A 195 -3.36 20.48 -12.83
C GLU A 195 -4.31 20.90 -11.70
N SER A 196 -4.38 20.10 -10.63
CA SER A 196 -5.26 20.36 -9.49
C SER A 196 -4.54 20.19 -8.15
N ASN A 197 -3.96 19.01 -7.92
CA ASN A 197 -3.19 18.69 -6.71
C ASN A 197 -2.15 17.61 -7.01
N LEU A 198 -1.20 17.43 -6.09
CA LEU A 198 -0.10 16.49 -6.23
C LEU A 198 -0.57 15.03 -6.34
N TRP A 199 -1.55 14.62 -5.54
CA TRP A 199 -2.05 13.23 -5.54
C TRP A 199 -2.66 12.84 -6.88
N ASN A 200 -3.46 13.75 -7.47
CA ASN A 200 -4.04 13.50 -8.81
C ASN A 200 -2.94 13.39 -9.86
N ALA A 201 -1.93 14.26 -9.82
CA ALA A 201 -0.81 14.20 -10.76
C ALA A 201 0.03 12.91 -10.59
N MET A 202 0.27 12.45 -9.35
CA MET A 202 0.91 11.15 -9.08
C MET A 202 0.09 9.99 -9.64
N LYS A 203 -1.21 9.98 -9.40
CA LYS A 203 -2.10 8.94 -9.92
C LYS A 203 -2.11 8.90 -11.46
N THR A 204 -2.08 10.05 -12.11
CA THR A 204 -1.97 10.16 -13.58
C THR A 204 -0.63 9.61 -14.09
N SER A 205 0.45 9.75 -13.33
CA SER A 205 1.76 9.16 -13.66
C SER A 205 1.86 7.67 -13.35
N GLY A 206 0.80 7.04 -12.83
CA GLY A 206 0.82 5.64 -12.40
C GLY A 206 1.54 5.38 -11.09
N ALA A 207 1.92 6.43 -10.36
CA ALA A 207 2.57 6.33 -9.06
C ALA A 207 1.56 6.21 -7.91
N SER A 208 2.03 5.72 -6.75
CA SER A 208 1.20 5.54 -5.57
C SER A 208 0.95 6.86 -4.82
N ASP A 209 -0.16 6.91 -4.07
CA ASP A 209 -0.44 8.03 -3.15
C ASP A 209 0.67 8.16 -2.08
N GLU A 210 1.29 7.06 -1.67
CA GLU A 210 2.41 7.04 -0.74
C GLU A 210 3.62 7.82 -1.29
N LEU A 211 3.91 7.74 -2.60
CA LEU A 211 4.99 8.51 -3.22
C LEU A 211 4.72 10.02 -3.16
N ALA A 212 3.46 10.45 -3.26
CA ALA A 212 3.09 11.86 -3.07
C ALA A 212 3.41 12.34 -1.65
N ASP A 213 3.12 11.52 -0.64
CA ASP A 213 3.46 11.82 0.76
C ASP A 213 4.97 11.89 0.98
N TYR A 214 5.74 10.95 0.40
CA TYR A 214 7.20 10.98 0.44
C TYR A 214 7.78 12.23 -0.23
N LEU A 215 7.31 12.59 -1.43
CA LEU A 215 7.74 13.80 -2.13
C LEU A 215 7.41 15.06 -1.32
N GLY A 216 6.20 15.10 -0.75
CA GLY A 216 5.78 16.17 0.13
C GLY A 216 6.70 16.32 1.34
N ASP A 217 7.16 15.23 1.93
CA ASP A 217 8.08 15.24 3.07
C ASP A 217 9.50 15.69 2.65
N VAL A 218 10.00 15.19 1.53
CA VAL A 218 11.33 15.50 1.01
C VAL A 218 11.46 16.98 0.61
N LEU A 219 10.45 17.51 -0.07
CA LEU A 219 10.45 18.90 -0.56
C LEU A 219 9.72 19.88 0.37
N ALA A 220 9.22 19.45 1.53
CA ALA A 220 8.42 20.26 2.46
C ALA A 220 9.08 21.61 2.88
N TRP A 221 10.37 21.73 2.68
CA TRP A 221 11.18 22.88 3.08
C TRP A 221 11.49 23.83 1.93
N THR A 222 11.40 23.30 0.72
CA THR A 222 11.78 23.99 -0.50
C THR A 222 10.55 24.47 -1.26
N VAL A 223 9.52 23.59 -1.37
CA VAL A 223 8.27 23.83 -2.08
C VAL A 223 7.14 24.10 -1.10
N ASP A 224 6.27 25.05 -1.41
CA ASP A 224 5.05 25.31 -0.63
C ASP A 224 3.89 24.48 -1.18
N PHE A 225 3.76 23.24 -0.72
CA PHE A 225 2.68 22.32 -1.11
C PHE A 225 1.28 22.74 -0.66
N TYR A 226 1.14 23.82 0.13
CA TYR A 226 -0.17 24.43 0.41
C TYR A 226 -0.65 25.36 -0.69
N HIS A 227 0.27 25.82 -1.55
CA HIS A 227 0.00 26.69 -2.68
C HIS A 227 0.68 26.15 -3.92
N LEU A 228 0.08 25.09 -4.50
CA LEU A 228 0.50 24.54 -5.78
C LEU A 228 -0.13 25.35 -6.89
N TYR A 229 0.62 25.54 -7.97
CA TYR A 229 0.15 26.26 -9.13
C TYR A 229 -0.10 25.31 -10.30
N HIS A 230 -1.12 25.62 -11.07
CA HIS A 230 -1.36 24.90 -12.32
C HIS A 230 -0.14 25.06 -13.24
N GLY A 231 0.37 23.98 -13.75
CA GLY A 231 1.57 23.97 -14.60
C GLY A 231 2.89 23.74 -13.84
N ASP A 232 2.88 23.63 -12.49
CA ASP A 232 4.04 23.12 -11.76
C ASP A 232 4.39 21.72 -12.25
N GLU A 233 5.68 21.39 -12.35
CA GLU A 233 6.17 20.10 -12.85
C GLU A 233 6.98 19.37 -11.80
N PHE A 234 6.93 18.03 -11.83
CA PHE A 234 7.80 17.21 -11.01
C PHE A 234 8.41 16.04 -11.79
N LYS A 235 9.58 15.59 -11.32
CA LYS A 235 10.25 14.36 -11.72
C LYS A 235 10.83 13.70 -10.48
N ILE A 236 10.77 12.37 -10.40
CA ILE A 236 11.22 11.62 -9.23
C ILE A 236 11.93 10.37 -9.69
N LEU A 237 13.09 10.09 -9.11
CA LEU A 237 13.70 8.77 -9.11
C LEU A 237 13.47 8.15 -7.74
N TYR A 238 12.90 6.96 -7.68
CA TYR A 238 12.54 6.31 -6.42
C TYR A 238 12.72 4.80 -6.46
N THR A 239 12.82 4.20 -5.31
CA THR A 239 12.84 2.75 -5.14
C THR A 239 11.51 2.26 -4.59
N GLU A 240 10.87 1.37 -5.34
CA GLU A 240 9.61 0.72 -4.99
C GLU A 240 9.87 -0.67 -4.40
N LYS A 241 9.15 -1.01 -3.33
CA LYS A 241 9.09 -2.36 -2.77
C LYS A 241 8.08 -3.18 -3.56
N GLN A 242 8.49 -4.33 -4.06
CA GLN A 242 7.61 -5.26 -4.76
C GLN A 242 7.64 -6.65 -4.10
N ILE A 243 6.48 -7.30 -4.07
CA ILE A 243 6.31 -8.71 -3.73
C ILE A 243 5.54 -9.37 -4.87
N ASP A 244 6.06 -10.47 -5.40
CA ASP A 244 5.47 -11.18 -6.55
C ASP A 244 5.19 -10.26 -7.75
N GLY A 245 6.05 -9.25 -7.97
CA GLY A 245 5.92 -8.26 -9.04
C GLY A 245 4.85 -7.18 -8.79
N GLN A 246 4.18 -7.20 -7.63
CA GLN A 246 3.19 -6.18 -7.26
C GLN A 246 3.79 -5.14 -6.33
N PRO A 247 3.49 -3.85 -6.53
CA PRO A 247 3.95 -2.78 -5.64
C PRO A 247 3.30 -2.93 -4.25
N VAL A 248 4.13 -2.86 -3.21
CA VAL A 248 3.69 -2.97 -1.81
C VAL A 248 4.09 -1.76 -0.96
N GLY A 249 4.80 -0.81 -1.54
CA GLY A 249 5.18 0.44 -0.89
C GLY A 249 6.38 1.11 -1.53
N VAL A 250 6.75 2.26 -1.01
CA VAL A 250 7.93 3.03 -1.40
C VAL A 250 9.03 2.81 -0.38
N GLU A 251 10.26 2.52 -0.83
CA GLU A 251 11.43 2.44 0.06
C GLU A 251 12.04 3.82 0.29
N SER A 252 12.35 4.53 -0.80
CA SER A 252 12.96 5.86 -0.73
C SER A 252 12.81 6.61 -2.05
N ILE A 253 12.96 7.93 -1.98
CA ILE A 253 13.22 8.79 -3.14
C ILE A 253 14.74 8.97 -3.22
N GLU A 254 15.36 8.68 -4.37
CA GLU A 254 16.79 8.91 -4.62
C GLU A 254 17.04 10.35 -5.03
N ALA A 255 16.19 10.88 -5.89
CA ALA A 255 16.25 12.28 -6.32
C ALA A 255 14.87 12.78 -6.72
N ALA A 256 14.64 14.07 -6.52
CA ALA A 256 13.44 14.74 -6.98
C ALA A 256 13.74 16.11 -7.56
N TYR A 257 13.00 16.41 -8.60
CA TYR A 257 12.92 17.74 -9.23
C TYR A 257 11.50 18.25 -9.08
N TYR A 258 11.36 19.51 -8.73
CA TYR A 258 10.09 20.23 -8.71
C TYR A 258 10.27 21.62 -9.28
N LYS A 259 9.44 22.02 -10.23
CA LYS A 259 9.44 23.37 -10.80
C LYS A 259 8.18 24.10 -10.36
N GLN A 260 8.34 25.13 -9.54
CA GLN A 260 7.25 25.98 -9.07
C GLN A 260 7.42 27.39 -9.63
N LEU A 261 6.43 27.89 -10.37
CA LEU A 261 6.49 29.21 -11.00
C LEU A 261 7.79 29.44 -11.80
N ASP A 262 8.20 28.44 -12.61
CA ASP A 262 9.43 28.38 -13.39
C ASP A 262 10.75 28.38 -12.60
N ILE A 263 10.69 28.28 -11.27
CA ILE A 263 11.88 28.13 -10.43
C ILE A 263 12.09 26.61 -10.19
N PRO A 264 13.22 26.05 -10.67
CA PRO A 264 13.55 24.65 -10.44
C PRO A 264 14.11 24.43 -9.03
N TYR A 265 13.74 23.33 -8.43
CA TYR A 265 14.26 22.83 -7.16
C TYR A 265 14.69 21.38 -7.34
N TYR A 266 15.94 21.09 -6.99
CA TYR A 266 16.50 19.75 -7.02
C TYR A 266 16.84 19.30 -5.60
N VAL A 267 16.61 18.02 -5.33
CA VAL A 267 17.06 17.38 -4.09
C VAL A 267 17.55 15.98 -4.39
N PHE A 268 18.63 15.58 -3.74
CA PHE A 268 19.30 14.29 -3.91
C PHE A 268 19.51 13.66 -2.55
N LYS A 269 19.09 12.40 -2.42
CA LYS A 269 19.39 11.57 -1.25
C LYS A 269 20.87 11.24 -1.27
N TYR A 270 21.56 11.45 -0.16
CA TYR A 270 22.96 11.11 -0.04
C TYR A 270 23.21 10.27 1.22
N GLU A 271 23.92 9.18 1.03
CA GLU A 271 24.35 8.28 2.09
C GLU A 271 25.89 8.31 2.17
N GLY A 272 26.39 8.65 3.31
CA GLY A 272 27.82 8.67 3.59
C GLY A 272 28.06 8.42 5.08
N ASP A 273 29.29 8.16 5.49
CA ASP A 273 29.63 7.81 6.88
C ASP A 273 29.07 8.77 7.93
N LYS A 274 28.94 10.04 7.56
CA LYS A 274 28.42 11.13 8.42
C LYS A 274 27.00 11.58 8.04
N TYR A 275 26.46 11.11 6.90
CA TYR A 275 25.24 11.61 6.26
C TYR A 275 24.24 10.46 6.12
N ASN A 276 23.43 10.25 7.14
CA ASN A 276 22.48 9.15 7.19
C ASN A 276 21.19 9.51 6.43
N ASN A 277 21.08 9.12 5.16
CA ASN A 277 19.85 9.21 4.37
C ASN A 277 19.23 10.63 4.39
N GLU A 278 20.04 11.65 4.24
CA GLU A 278 19.58 13.05 4.18
C GLU A 278 19.53 13.55 2.74
N TYR A 279 18.66 14.53 2.51
CA TYR A 279 18.51 15.16 1.20
C TYR A 279 19.28 16.49 1.15
N TYR A 280 19.96 16.69 0.05
CA TYR A 280 20.77 17.88 -0.23
C TYR A 280 20.40 18.49 -1.57
N ASP A 281 20.56 19.81 -1.70
CA ASP A 281 20.42 20.51 -2.96
C ASP A 281 21.72 20.45 -3.81
N GLU A 282 21.71 21.12 -4.95
CA GLU A 282 22.84 21.12 -5.90
C GLU A 282 24.14 21.70 -5.31
N GLU A 283 24.07 22.46 -4.24
CA GLU A 283 25.25 23.05 -3.56
C GLU A 283 25.64 22.30 -2.27
N GLY A 284 25.06 21.13 -2.00
CA GLY A 284 25.32 20.38 -0.77
C GLY A 284 24.71 21.02 0.48
N ARG A 285 23.70 21.86 0.34
CA ARG A 285 22.92 22.40 1.47
C ARG A 285 21.80 21.44 1.80
N PRO A 286 21.60 21.10 3.09
CA PRO A 286 20.51 20.21 3.46
C PRO A 286 19.15 20.75 2.99
N ALA A 287 18.38 19.94 2.30
CA ALA A 287 17.04 20.28 1.84
C ALA A 287 16.08 20.52 3.01
N ARG A 288 16.36 19.95 4.17
CA ARG A 288 15.56 20.16 5.38
C ARG A 288 15.92 21.46 6.11
N ARG A 289 14.91 22.10 6.68
CA ARG A 289 15.13 23.22 7.60
C ARG A 289 15.44 22.71 9.00
N ALA A 290 16.11 23.55 9.80
CA ALA A 290 16.37 23.21 11.21
C ALA A 290 15.07 22.94 12.01
N PHE A 291 13.95 23.55 11.61
CA PHE A 291 12.65 23.38 12.26
C PHE A 291 11.51 23.24 11.26
N LEU A 292 10.59 22.32 11.52
CA LEU A 292 9.32 22.19 10.79
C LEU A 292 8.48 23.49 10.91
N LYS A 293 7.85 23.92 9.81
CA LYS A 293 6.94 25.09 9.82
C LYS A 293 5.72 24.85 10.72
N ALA A 294 5.23 23.62 10.80
CA ALA A 294 4.09 23.19 11.61
C ALA A 294 4.36 21.85 12.29
N PRO A 295 3.84 21.64 13.52
CA PRO A 295 4.00 20.38 14.24
C PRO A 295 2.98 19.31 13.82
N VAL A 296 2.10 19.57 12.85
CA VAL A 296 1.03 18.69 12.34
C VAL A 296 0.92 18.83 10.84
N LYS A 297 0.74 17.71 10.13
CA LYS A 297 0.43 17.73 8.69
C LYS A 297 -1.03 18.20 8.48
N TYR A 298 -1.30 18.84 7.35
CA TYR A 298 -2.66 19.22 6.92
C TYR A 298 -3.46 20.00 7.97
N SER A 299 -2.83 20.96 8.66
CA SER A 299 -3.46 21.76 9.68
C SER A 299 -3.66 23.21 9.23
N ARG A 300 -4.68 23.88 9.79
CA ARG A 300 -4.85 25.33 9.64
C ARG A 300 -4.45 26.05 10.92
N ILE A 301 -3.87 27.25 10.80
CA ILE A 301 -3.61 28.09 11.96
C ILE A 301 -4.93 28.69 12.44
N SER A 302 -5.40 28.27 13.62
CA SER A 302 -6.63 28.77 14.24
C SER A 302 -6.39 29.98 15.13
N SER A 303 -5.17 30.15 15.68
CA SER A 303 -4.79 31.31 16.45
C SER A 303 -3.28 31.54 16.39
N ARG A 304 -2.89 32.79 16.09
CA ARG A 304 -1.47 33.20 16.04
C ARG A 304 -0.94 33.61 17.41
N PHE A 305 0.38 33.66 17.52
CA PHE A 305 1.07 34.28 18.67
C PHE A 305 0.60 35.73 18.91
N SER A 306 0.26 36.05 20.16
CA SER A 306 -0.14 37.39 20.54
C SER A 306 0.23 37.68 22.00
N ARG A 307 0.81 38.84 22.25
CA ARG A 307 1.08 39.28 23.63
C ARG A 307 -0.19 39.73 24.36
N ARG A 308 -1.27 40.07 23.65
CA ARG A 308 -2.54 40.49 24.22
C ARG A 308 -3.68 40.10 23.29
N ARG A 309 -4.48 39.08 23.69
CA ARG A 309 -5.74 38.73 22.99
C ARG A 309 -6.84 38.45 24.04
N PHE A 310 -8.09 38.57 23.61
CA PHE A 310 -9.22 38.11 24.43
C PHE A 310 -9.23 36.60 24.51
N HIS A 311 -9.24 36.04 25.74
CA HIS A 311 -9.21 34.59 25.96
C HIS A 311 -10.66 34.06 26.04
N PRO A 312 -11.13 33.20 25.10
CA PRO A 312 -12.53 32.82 25.00
C PRO A 312 -13.04 32.06 26.24
N VAL A 313 -12.22 31.23 26.85
CA VAL A 313 -12.60 30.45 28.07
C VAL A 313 -12.52 31.30 29.31
N LEU A 314 -11.48 32.12 29.50
CA LEU A 314 -11.28 32.92 30.71
C LEU A 314 -12.00 34.28 30.67
N LYS A 315 -12.62 34.62 29.52
CA LYS A 315 -13.37 35.89 29.33
C LYS A 315 -12.59 37.17 29.72
N ARG A 316 -11.26 37.15 29.57
CA ARG A 316 -10.38 38.28 29.85
C ARG A 316 -9.22 38.36 28.89
N HIS A 317 -8.58 39.51 28.79
CA HIS A 317 -7.37 39.67 28.02
C HIS A 317 -6.21 38.89 28.63
N LYS A 318 -5.56 38.05 27.77
CA LYS A 318 -4.39 37.25 28.17
C LYS A 318 -3.46 37.09 26.98
N SER A 319 -2.17 36.96 27.24
CA SER A 319 -1.21 36.61 26.21
C SER A 319 -1.44 35.17 25.71
N HIS A 320 -1.30 35.00 24.42
CA HIS A 320 -1.19 33.69 23.77
C HIS A 320 0.22 33.55 23.17
N LEU A 321 1.13 32.99 23.98
CA LEU A 321 2.55 32.89 23.63
C LEU A 321 2.85 31.59 22.88
N GLY A 322 2.03 31.28 21.86
CA GLY A 322 2.13 30.14 20.98
C GLY A 322 1.31 30.35 19.73
N THR A 323 1.38 29.39 18.81
CA THR A 323 0.55 29.31 17.61
C THR A 323 -0.29 28.05 17.69
N ASP A 324 -1.61 28.18 17.51
CA ASP A 324 -2.55 27.07 17.55
C ASP A 324 -2.78 26.51 16.16
N PHE A 325 -2.47 25.23 15.99
CA PHE A 325 -2.71 24.46 14.77
C PHE A 325 -3.90 23.54 14.98
N ALA A 326 -5.02 23.84 14.33
CA ALA A 326 -6.23 23.02 14.39
C ALA A 326 -6.11 21.82 13.47
N ALA A 327 -6.37 20.63 14.01
CA ALA A 327 -6.42 19.36 13.28
C ALA A 327 -7.39 18.40 14.00
N PRO A 328 -7.90 17.36 13.33
CA PRO A 328 -8.76 16.35 13.97
C PRO A 328 -8.11 15.72 15.20
N ARG A 329 -8.95 15.35 16.17
CA ARG A 329 -8.47 14.64 17.37
C ARG A 329 -7.80 13.34 16.99
N GLY A 330 -6.62 13.07 17.56
CA GLY A 330 -5.85 11.86 17.26
C GLY A 330 -4.84 12.01 16.14
N THR A 331 -4.83 13.14 15.40
CA THR A 331 -3.80 13.44 14.40
C THR A 331 -2.41 13.41 15.04
N PRO A 332 -1.40 12.74 14.45
CA PRO A 332 -0.03 12.74 14.96
C PRO A 332 0.55 14.15 15.08
N VAL A 333 1.25 14.41 16.18
CA VAL A 333 2.01 15.64 16.42
C VAL A 333 3.49 15.30 16.41
N PHE A 334 4.26 16.04 15.62
CA PHE A 334 5.67 15.78 15.38
C PHE A 334 6.59 16.72 16.15
N ALA A 335 7.76 16.21 16.57
CA ALA A 335 8.86 17.06 17.00
C ALA A 335 9.32 17.94 15.83
N THR A 336 9.33 19.24 15.96
CA THR A 336 9.66 20.15 14.86
C THR A 336 11.16 20.23 14.54
N ALA A 337 12.01 19.68 15.40
CA ALA A 337 13.46 19.54 15.16
C ALA A 337 14.01 18.39 16.01
N ASN A 338 15.23 17.94 15.70
CA ASN A 338 15.98 17.03 16.57
C ASN A 338 16.16 17.63 17.96
N GLY A 339 16.13 16.81 19.01
CA GLY A 339 16.35 17.29 20.37
C GLY A 339 16.12 16.22 21.43
N VAL A 340 16.10 16.65 22.68
CA VAL A 340 15.85 15.77 23.84
C VAL A 340 14.59 16.26 24.54
N ILE A 341 13.73 15.33 24.91
CA ILE A 341 12.53 15.64 25.71
C ILE A 341 12.96 16.18 27.06
N SER A 342 12.70 17.46 27.32
CA SER A 342 12.99 18.09 28.61
C SER A 342 11.85 17.93 29.60
N LYS A 343 10.59 17.86 29.13
CA LYS A 343 9.40 17.63 29.98
C LYS A 343 8.34 16.89 29.17
N ALA A 344 7.68 15.94 29.82
CA ALA A 344 6.48 15.27 29.33
C ALA A 344 5.54 15.04 30.51
N GLY A 345 4.26 15.40 30.40
CA GLY A 345 3.32 15.27 31.51
C GLY A 345 2.02 16.03 31.31
N ARG A 346 1.32 16.33 32.38
CA ARG A 346 0.02 17.01 32.38
C ARG A 346 -0.02 18.16 33.39
N THR A 347 -0.61 19.29 32.97
CA THR A 347 -0.98 20.39 33.88
C THR A 347 -2.39 20.87 33.58
N ARG A 348 -3.00 21.57 34.57
CA ARG A 348 -4.37 22.10 34.40
C ARG A 348 -4.50 23.03 33.18
N GLY A 349 -3.48 23.84 32.89
CA GLY A 349 -3.52 24.80 31.80
C GLY A 349 -3.11 24.19 30.44
N ASN A 350 -2.01 23.44 30.40
CA ASN A 350 -1.47 22.90 29.15
C ASN A 350 -2.16 21.60 28.71
N GLY A 351 -2.92 20.94 29.59
CA GLY A 351 -3.35 19.57 29.34
C GLY A 351 -2.15 18.62 29.32
N ASN A 352 -2.23 17.55 28.57
CA ASN A 352 -1.08 16.72 28.27
C ASN A 352 -0.14 17.48 27.32
N TYR A 353 1.15 17.48 27.63
CA TYR A 353 2.13 18.26 26.85
C TYR A 353 3.49 17.60 26.83
N VAL A 354 4.27 17.99 25.82
CA VAL A 354 5.68 17.62 25.67
C VAL A 354 6.49 18.90 25.42
N LYS A 355 7.67 19.00 26.05
CA LYS A 355 8.66 20.06 25.78
C LYS A 355 9.96 19.42 25.32
N VAL A 356 10.51 19.89 24.20
CA VAL A 356 11.77 19.43 23.59
C VAL A 356 12.81 20.53 23.74
N LYS A 357 14.00 20.19 24.22
CA LYS A 357 15.20 21.02 24.14
C LYS A 357 15.97 20.60 22.88
N HIS A 358 16.15 21.53 21.95
CA HIS A 358 16.88 21.29 20.70
C HIS A 358 18.36 21.59 20.84
N ASN A 359 18.67 22.70 21.48
CA ASN A 359 20.02 23.12 21.86
C ASN A 359 19.91 24.19 22.96
N ASP A 360 21.00 24.91 23.27
CA ASP A 360 21.00 25.93 24.33
C ASP A 360 20.18 27.18 23.95
N THR A 361 20.02 27.44 22.65
CA THR A 361 19.25 28.59 22.14
C THR A 361 17.77 28.29 22.01
N TYR A 362 17.39 27.08 21.53
CA TYR A 362 16.03 26.77 21.10
C TYR A 362 15.40 25.64 21.86
N SER A 363 14.13 25.82 22.23
CA SER A 363 13.26 24.75 22.71
C SER A 363 11.82 24.95 22.24
N THR A 364 11.06 23.86 22.11
CA THR A 364 9.66 23.87 21.69
C THR A 364 8.78 23.15 22.69
N GLN A 365 7.49 23.46 22.69
CA GLN A 365 6.52 22.80 23.55
C GLN A 365 5.19 22.65 22.80
N TYR A 366 4.58 21.50 22.99
CA TYR A 366 3.38 21.04 22.30
C TYR A 366 2.33 20.69 23.33
N LEU A 367 1.17 21.32 23.26
CA LEU A 367 0.14 21.26 24.31
C LEU A 367 -1.15 20.65 23.80
N HIS A 368 -2.02 20.34 24.78
CA HIS A 368 -3.40 19.90 24.58
C HIS A 368 -3.55 18.51 23.96
N PHE A 369 -2.53 17.67 24.06
CA PHE A 369 -2.56 16.31 23.54
C PHE A 369 -3.71 15.48 24.13
N THR A 370 -4.31 14.62 23.32
CA THR A 370 -5.18 13.56 23.83
C THR A 370 -4.36 12.52 24.61
N ARG A 371 -3.17 12.18 24.07
CA ARG A 371 -2.18 11.30 24.72
C ARG A 371 -0.77 11.62 24.23
N ILE A 372 0.23 11.36 25.05
CA ILE A 372 1.64 11.38 24.67
C ILE A 372 1.94 10.05 23.95
N ALA A 373 2.84 10.06 22.96
CA ALA A 373 3.21 8.85 22.24
C ALA A 373 3.99 7.87 23.13
N LYS A 374 3.88 6.58 22.85
CA LYS A 374 4.59 5.52 23.61
C LYS A 374 6.11 5.77 23.55
N GLY A 375 6.78 5.65 24.69
CA GLY A 375 8.24 5.86 24.79
C GLY A 375 8.68 7.30 24.96
N ILE A 376 7.81 8.30 24.79
CA ILE A 376 8.16 9.73 24.96
C ILE A 376 8.13 10.10 26.45
N ARG A 377 9.31 10.32 27.01
CA ARG A 377 9.55 10.69 28.41
C ARG A 377 10.78 11.60 28.53
N PRO A 378 10.94 12.36 29.63
CA PRO A 378 12.13 13.19 29.83
C PRO A 378 13.41 12.38 29.66
N GLY A 379 14.41 13.00 29.01
CA GLY A 379 15.71 12.39 28.68
C GLY A 379 15.76 11.63 27.35
N VAL A 380 14.62 11.33 26.72
CA VAL A 380 14.59 10.62 25.42
C VAL A 380 14.95 11.58 24.30
N ALA A 381 15.88 11.15 23.44
CA ALA A 381 16.20 11.85 22.18
C ALA A 381 15.08 11.62 21.14
N VAL A 382 14.72 12.66 20.42
CA VAL A 382 13.73 12.61 19.33
C VAL A 382 14.30 13.22 18.07
N LYS A 383 13.93 12.65 16.93
CA LYS A 383 14.26 13.18 15.61
C LYS A 383 13.19 14.15 15.13
N GLN A 384 13.55 15.09 14.24
CA GLN A 384 12.60 15.90 13.51
C GLN A 384 11.61 15.00 12.75
N GLY A 385 10.31 15.33 12.79
CA GLY A 385 9.27 14.49 12.20
C GLY A 385 8.82 13.31 13.05
N GLN A 386 9.52 12.97 14.15
CA GLN A 386 9.09 11.90 15.03
C GLN A 386 7.81 12.25 15.76
N THR A 387 6.83 11.32 15.78
CA THR A 387 5.58 11.48 16.53
C THR A 387 5.84 11.52 18.04
N ILE A 388 5.46 12.60 18.70
CA ILE A 388 5.64 12.80 20.15
C ILE A 388 4.32 12.82 20.93
N GLY A 389 3.18 12.87 20.22
CA GLY A 389 1.85 12.86 20.82
C GLY A 389 0.77 12.95 19.75
N TYR A 390 -0.45 13.16 20.20
CA TYR A 390 -1.61 13.19 19.31
C TYR A 390 -2.52 14.36 19.66
N VAL A 391 -3.03 15.07 18.64
CA VAL A 391 -3.92 16.21 18.80
C VAL A 391 -5.09 15.89 19.71
N GLY A 392 -5.39 16.78 20.64
CA GLY A 392 -6.50 16.67 21.58
C GLY A 392 -7.08 18.03 21.93
N SER A 393 -7.80 18.07 23.03
CA SER A 393 -8.36 19.29 23.63
C SER A 393 -8.28 19.26 25.16
N THR A 394 -7.20 18.66 25.71
CA THR A 394 -7.00 18.59 27.17
C THR A 394 -6.51 19.92 27.73
N GLY A 395 -6.78 20.20 29.00
CA GLY A 395 -6.42 21.48 29.64
C GLY A 395 -7.34 22.63 29.24
N LEU A 396 -6.79 23.83 29.06
CA LEU A 396 -7.57 25.04 28.69
C LEU A 396 -7.63 25.18 27.15
N ALA A 397 -8.35 24.27 26.51
CA ALA A 397 -8.59 24.25 25.08
C ALA A 397 -10.09 24.34 24.77
N THR A 398 -10.47 25.02 23.69
CA THR A 398 -11.86 25.17 23.22
C THR A 398 -12.28 24.13 22.18
N GLY A 399 -11.33 23.43 21.60
CA GLY A 399 -11.54 22.41 20.58
C GLY A 399 -10.24 21.70 20.20
N PRO A 400 -10.29 20.69 19.34
CA PRO A 400 -9.08 19.94 18.95
C PRO A 400 -8.05 20.82 18.24
N HIS A 401 -6.86 20.95 18.83
CA HIS A 401 -5.70 21.64 18.25
C HIS A 401 -4.44 21.28 19.02
N VAL A 402 -3.28 21.59 18.47
CA VAL A 402 -2.01 21.66 19.20
C VAL A 402 -1.59 23.12 19.35
N CYS A 403 -1.35 23.57 20.58
CA CYS A 403 -0.72 24.87 20.81
C CYS A 403 0.78 24.69 20.81
N TYR A 404 1.42 25.23 19.76
CA TYR A 404 2.85 25.15 19.52
C TYR A 404 3.54 26.40 20.07
N ARG A 405 4.44 26.20 21.03
CA ARG A 405 5.22 27.28 21.66
C ARG A 405 6.69 27.13 21.30
N PHE A 406 7.32 28.24 21.01
CA PHE A 406 8.72 28.31 20.61
C PHE A 406 9.51 29.24 21.51
N TRP A 407 10.66 28.80 22.00
CA TRP A 407 11.58 29.60 22.84
C TRP A 407 12.88 29.83 22.10
N LYS A 408 13.36 31.07 22.18
CA LYS A 408 14.71 31.46 21.80
C LYS A 408 15.38 32.14 22.98
N ASN A 409 16.53 31.64 23.44
CA ASN A 409 17.25 32.12 24.62
C ASN A 409 16.33 32.26 25.86
N GLY A 410 15.52 31.22 26.13
CA GLY A 410 14.61 31.18 27.27
C GLY A 410 13.36 32.06 27.19
N ARG A 411 13.16 32.82 26.11
CA ARG A 411 11.97 33.68 25.89
C ARG A 411 11.05 33.10 24.83
N GLN A 412 9.74 33.14 25.06
CA GLN A 412 8.76 32.75 24.07
C GLN A 412 8.67 33.77 22.95
N VAL A 413 8.77 33.29 21.72
CA VAL A 413 8.74 34.10 20.49
C VAL A 413 7.73 33.53 19.49
N ASP A 414 7.30 34.35 18.54
CA ASP A 414 6.44 33.90 17.45
C ASP A 414 7.26 33.03 16.47
N PRO A 415 6.98 31.73 16.36
CA PRO A 415 7.74 30.82 15.50
C PRO A 415 7.67 31.23 14.01
N LEU A 416 6.55 31.81 13.57
CA LEU A 416 6.32 32.18 12.17
C LEU A 416 7.11 33.42 11.75
N ARG A 417 7.59 34.19 12.71
CA ARG A 417 8.40 35.40 12.46
C ARG A 417 9.89 35.20 12.71
N GLN A 418 10.31 33.99 13.13
CA GLN A 418 11.73 33.74 13.37
C GLN A 418 12.44 33.41 12.07
N LYS A 419 13.54 34.07 11.80
CA LYS A 419 14.56 33.60 10.87
C LYS A 419 15.33 32.50 11.60
N LEU A 420 14.98 31.27 11.31
CA LEU A 420 15.63 30.09 11.91
C LEU A 420 16.91 29.78 11.12
N PRO A 421 17.98 29.35 11.78
CA PRO A 421 19.20 28.95 11.08
C PRO A 421 18.88 27.75 10.17
N SER A 422 19.48 27.73 8.99
CA SER A 422 19.55 26.51 8.19
C SER A 422 20.53 25.54 8.86
N PRO A 423 20.36 24.22 8.71
CA PRO A 423 21.40 23.27 9.07
C PRO A 423 22.71 23.66 8.36
N PRO A 424 23.88 23.32 8.93
CA PRO A 424 25.14 23.57 8.26
C PRO A 424 25.17 22.83 6.90
N PRO A 425 25.73 23.43 5.85
CA PRO A 425 25.95 22.72 4.60
C PRO A 425 26.92 21.55 4.83
N MET A 426 27.00 20.68 3.85
CA MET A 426 27.94 19.56 3.83
C MET A 426 29.37 20.06 4.08
N ALA A 427 30.17 19.29 4.79
CA ALA A 427 31.57 19.65 5.04
C ALA A 427 32.34 19.79 3.73
N LYS A 428 33.27 20.74 3.69
CA LYS A 428 34.02 21.06 2.45
C LYS A 428 34.81 19.85 1.91
N GLU A 429 35.24 18.98 2.81
CA GLU A 429 35.99 17.76 2.47
C GLU A 429 35.12 16.74 1.77
N ASP A 430 33.84 16.63 2.14
CA ASP A 430 32.91 15.64 1.63
C ASP A 430 32.16 16.13 0.37
N LEU A 431 32.14 17.47 0.16
CA LEU A 431 31.41 18.12 -0.93
C LEU A 431 31.81 17.63 -2.34
N PRO A 432 33.11 17.43 -2.69
CA PRO A 432 33.47 16.97 -4.03
C PRO A 432 32.90 15.58 -4.36
N GLN A 433 32.90 14.67 -3.38
CA GLN A 433 32.33 13.33 -3.56
C GLN A 433 30.83 13.41 -3.78
N TYR A 434 30.15 14.24 -2.98
CA TYR A 434 28.71 14.48 -3.16
C TYR A 434 28.38 15.06 -4.55
N LEU A 435 29.12 16.08 -5.00
CA LEU A 435 28.87 16.72 -6.29
C LEU A 435 29.03 15.71 -7.45
N THR A 436 30.03 14.85 -7.40
CA THR A 436 30.22 13.79 -8.41
C THR A 436 29.03 12.81 -8.43
N TYR A 437 28.55 12.40 -7.26
CA TYR A 437 27.36 11.56 -7.14
C TYR A 437 26.12 12.30 -7.65
N MET A 438 25.88 13.51 -7.18
CA MET A 438 24.75 14.36 -7.53
C MET A 438 24.66 14.58 -9.04
N ASP A 439 25.79 14.94 -9.69
CA ASP A 439 25.83 15.13 -11.14
C ASP A 439 25.41 13.87 -11.92
N SER A 440 25.88 12.70 -11.46
CA SER A 440 25.50 11.43 -12.08
C SER A 440 24.00 11.14 -11.99
N VAL A 441 23.41 11.38 -10.82
CA VAL A 441 21.97 11.15 -10.58
C VAL A 441 21.13 12.22 -11.29
N LYS A 442 21.61 13.47 -11.31
CA LYS A 442 20.94 14.59 -11.99
C LYS A 442 20.79 14.32 -13.49
N VAL A 443 21.84 13.80 -14.14
CA VAL A 443 21.78 13.43 -15.56
C VAL A 443 20.67 12.41 -15.83
N ILE A 444 20.42 11.48 -14.92
CA ILE A 444 19.33 10.50 -15.05
C ILE A 444 17.99 11.19 -14.85
N LEU A 445 17.86 11.99 -13.78
CA LEU A 445 16.62 12.69 -13.45
C LEU A 445 16.19 13.67 -14.54
N ASP A 446 17.13 14.38 -15.15
CA ASP A 446 16.84 15.36 -16.21
C ASP A 446 16.32 14.68 -17.50
N LYS A 447 16.74 13.43 -17.78
CA LYS A 447 16.24 12.63 -18.91
C LYS A 447 14.81 12.14 -18.73
N VAL A 448 14.28 12.12 -17.51
CA VAL A 448 12.87 11.76 -17.29
C VAL A 448 11.98 12.75 -18.02
N GLU A 449 11.18 12.25 -18.95
CA GLU A 449 10.22 13.08 -19.69
C GLU A 449 9.03 13.42 -18.80
N VAL A 450 8.58 14.67 -18.80
CA VAL A 450 7.40 15.08 -18.03
C VAL A 450 6.14 14.59 -18.73
N ILE A 451 5.39 13.71 -18.06
CA ILE A 451 4.11 13.23 -18.54
C ILE A 451 3.10 14.38 -18.44
N LYS A 452 2.69 14.89 -19.58
CA LYS A 452 1.58 15.85 -19.68
C LYS A 452 0.30 15.02 -19.75
N SER A 453 -0.65 15.30 -18.87
CA SER A 453 -1.98 14.72 -18.97
C SER A 453 -2.54 15.08 -20.36
N GLY A 454 -2.76 14.08 -21.18
CA GLY A 454 -3.53 14.28 -22.41
C GLY A 454 -4.97 14.66 -22.03
N PRO A 455 -5.73 15.31 -22.93
CA PRO A 455 -7.15 15.53 -22.69
C PRO A 455 -7.77 14.18 -22.36
N THR A 456 -8.47 14.10 -21.22
CA THR A 456 -9.25 12.94 -20.81
C THR A 456 -10.09 12.53 -22.02
N PRO A 457 -10.02 11.28 -22.54
CA PRO A 457 -10.89 10.87 -23.60
C PRO A 457 -12.32 11.08 -23.09
N ASP A 458 -13.05 11.98 -23.74
CA ASP A 458 -14.48 12.19 -23.48
C ASP A 458 -15.14 10.82 -23.42
N VAL A 459 -15.68 10.47 -22.27
CA VAL A 459 -16.53 9.30 -22.11
C VAL A 459 -17.72 9.55 -23.02
N ILE A 460 -17.65 8.96 -24.22
CA ILE A 460 -18.76 8.91 -25.16
C ILE A 460 -19.85 8.11 -24.43
N THR A 461 -20.69 8.81 -23.71
CA THR A 461 -21.96 8.29 -23.21
C THR A 461 -22.80 7.98 -24.43
N ALA A 462 -22.71 6.74 -24.92
CA ALA A 462 -23.69 6.23 -25.89
C ALA A 462 -25.06 6.29 -25.20
N ALA A 463 -25.78 7.36 -25.48
CA ALA A 463 -27.19 7.49 -25.14
C ALA A 463 -27.93 6.37 -25.89
N VAL A 464 -28.26 5.31 -25.17
CA VAL A 464 -29.31 4.38 -25.60
C VAL A 464 -30.61 5.15 -25.49
N LYS A 465 -31.17 5.55 -26.64
CA LYS A 465 -32.55 6.06 -26.74
C LYS A 465 -33.51 4.90 -26.57
N PRO A 466 -34.70 5.16 -26.00
CA PRO A 466 -35.68 4.19 -25.56
C PRO A 466 -36.30 3.35 -26.70
#